data_6cdfead3134a668bb6729c72d8323de8
#
_entry.id   6cdfead3134a668bb6729c72d8323de8
#
_cell.length_a   1.000
_cell.length_b   1.000
_cell.length_c   1.000
_cell.angle_alpha   90.00
_cell.angle_beta   90.00
_cell.angle_gamma   90.00
#
_symmetry.space_group_name_H-M   'P 1'
#
loop_
_entity.id
_entity.type
_entity.pdbx_description
1 polymer ?
#
loop_
_entity_poly.entity_id
_entity_poly.type
_entity_poly.pdbx_seq_one_letter_code
_entity_poly.pdbx_strand_id
1 'polypeptide(L)'
;MRARHKIFEALKNTPEGLRFCRTWDKRAKYPENQYQNPFTLEEVLEMEGNGVGVLLGRHSTTTINGKKYGLGAIDFDGTDSDLTFEHHVGFDPAALTKTVTVTSGKKDRKQMFYWIPEEYLDVLKKGEYKHEGWANFELRIGDHYSM
;
A
#
# COMPACT_ATOMS: atom_id res chain seq x y z
N MET A 1 2.94 21.61 6.60
CA MET A 1 3.80 21.26 7.73
C MET A 1 3.07 20.41 8.79
N ARG A 2 1.94 20.88 9.34
CA ARG A 2 1.20 20.10 10.35
C ARG A 2 0.72 18.73 9.86
N ALA A 3 0.23 18.64 8.61
CA ALA A 3 -0.22 17.37 8.05
C ALA A 3 0.94 16.38 7.91
N ARG A 4 2.11 16.84 7.45
CA ARG A 4 3.30 16.00 7.32
C ARG A 4 3.87 15.58 8.67
N HIS A 5 3.78 16.44 9.68
CA HIS A 5 4.18 16.09 11.04
C HIS A 5 3.34 14.93 11.58
N LYS A 6 2.03 14.96 11.34
CA LYS A 6 1.14 13.85 11.70
C LYS A 6 1.47 12.56 10.95
N ILE A 7 1.81 12.67 9.67
CA ILE A 7 2.25 11.53 8.87
C ILE A 7 3.53 10.94 9.47
N PHE A 8 4.50 11.77 9.81
CA PHE A 8 5.73 11.30 10.44
C PHE A 8 5.46 10.55 11.75
N GLU A 9 4.64 11.13 12.64
CA GLU A 9 4.30 10.48 13.91
C GLU A 9 3.59 9.14 13.70
N ALA A 10 2.74 9.03 12.68
CA ALA A 10 2.06 7.79 12.35
C ALA A 10 2.99 6.72 11.76
N LEU A 11 4.02 7.12 11.04
CA LEU A 11 4.87 6.22 10.26
C LEU A 11 6.27 6.00 10.84
N LYS A 12 6.67 6.75 11.87
CA LYS A 12 8.04 6.69 12.42
C LYS A 12 8.47 5.30 12.91
N ASN A 13 7.53 4.43 13.24
CA ASN A 13 7.79 3.08 13.73
C ASN A 13 7.60 2.02 12.63
N THR A 14 7.47 2.43 11.36
CA THR A 14 7.37 1.46 10.26
C THR A 14 8.73 0.80 9.97
N PRO A 15 8.73 -0.39 9.33
CA PRO A 15 9.97 -1.08 8.98
C PRO A 15 10.90 -0.23 8.11
N GLU A 16 12.21 -0.37 8.32
CA GLU A 16 13.25 0.38 7.60
C GLU A 16 13.21 0.21 6.09
N GLY A 17 12.78 -0.95 5.61
CA GLY A 17 12.77 -1.27 4.19
C GLY A 17 11.72 -0.53 3.37
N LEU A 18 10.82 0.23 4.01
CA LEU A 18 9.81 1.00 3.29
C LEU A 18 10.45 2.16 2.53
N ARG A 19 9.96 2.39 1.32
CA ARG A 19 10.35 3.52 0.48
C ARG A 19 9.13 4.29 0.07
N PHE A 20 9.31 5.58 -0.17
CA PHE A 20 8.21 6.54 -0.31
C PHE A 20 8.39 7.43 -1.53
N CYS A 21 7.29 8.04 -1.93
CA CYS A 21 7.29 9.14 -2.89
C CYS A 21 6.49 10.31 -2.31
N ARG A 22 6.79 11.51 -2.78
CA ARG A 22 5.99 12.67 -2.42
C ARG A 22 4.76 12.77 -3.31
N THR A 23 3.69 13.30 -2.78
CA THR A 23 2.45 13.43 -3.54
C THR A 23 1.87 14.84 -3.44
N TRP A 24 1.14 15.23 -4.48
CA TRP A 24 0.27 16.40 -4.52
C TRP A 24 -1.13 15.90 -4.87
N ASP A 25 -2.10 16.17 -4.00
CA ASP A 25 -3.50 15.78 -4.22
C ASP A 25 -3.62 14.30 -4.63
N LYS A 26 -2.96 13.43 -3.87
CA LYS A 26 -2.93 11.98 -4.07
C LYS A 26 -2.26 11.51 -5.36
N ARG A 27 -1.49 12.36 -6.01
CA ARG A 27 -0.74 12.00 -7.21
C ARG A 27 0.75 12.11 -6.96
N ALA A 28 1.50 11.12 -7.41
CA ALA A 28 2.95 11.19 -7.36
C ALA A 28 3.44 12.32 -8.26
N LYS A 29 4.32 13.15 -7.71
CA LYS A 29 4.99 14.18 -8.49
C LYS A 29 6.25 13.57 -9.09
N TYR A 30 6.49 13.75 -10.37
CA TYR A 30 7.58 13.11 -11.10
C TYR A 30 7.48 11.58 -11.08
N PRO A 31 6.41 10.99 -11.61
CA PRO A 31 6.20 9.53 -11.57
C PRO A 31 7.31 8.73 -12.25
N GLU A 32 7.97 9.29 -13.24
CA GLU A 32 9.08 8.68 -13.95
C GLU A 32 10.32 8.45 -13.09
N ASN A 33 10.47 9.20 -11.99
CA ASN A 33 11.64 9.12 -11.11
C ASN A 33 11.40 8.37 -9.82
N GLN A 34 10.13 8.18 -9.44
CA GLN A 34 9.80 7.63 -8.12
C GLN A 34 10.30 6.21 -7.89
N TYR A 35 10.32 5.38 -8.93
CA TYR A 35 10.78 3.99 -8.83
C TYR A 35 12.29 3.87 -9.00
N GLN A 36 12.91 4.80 -9.69
CA GLN A 36 14.35 4.82 -9.90
C GLN A 36 15.09 5.38 -8.70
N ASN A 37 14.49 6.34 -8.01
CA ASN A 37 15.07 7.03 -6.85
C ASN A 37 14.09 7.00 -5.67
N PRO A 38 13.87 5.82 -5.07
CA PRO A 38 12.97 5.71 -3.93
C PRO A 38 13.56 6.42 -2.71
N PHE A 39 12.70 7.10 -1.96
CA PHE A 39 13.11 7.91 -0.82
C PHE A 39 12.77 7.23 0.50
N THR A 40 13.59 7.47 1.52
CA THR A 40 13.23 7.13 2.90
C THR A 40 12.15 8.09 3.41
N LEU A 41 11.54 7.77 4.55
CA LEU A 41 10.53 8.65 5.15
C LEU A 41 11.12 10.04 5.46
N GLU A 42 12.31 10.08 6.04
CA GLU A 42 13.00 11.33 6.37
C GLU A 42 13.25 12.17 5.13
N GLU A 43 13.75 11.55 4.06
CA GLU A 43 14.02 12.25 2.81
C GLU A 43 12.75 12.84 2.19
N VAL A 44 11.67 12.06 2.12
CA VAL A 44 10.44 12.50 1.47
C VAL A 44 9.74 13.63 2.25
N LEU A 45 9.87 13.66 3.56
CA LEU A 45 9.29 14.70 4.39
C LEU A 45 9.97 16.05 4.25
N GLU A 46 11.22 16.08 3.79
CA GLU A 46 11.94 17.32 3.47
C GLU A 46 11.58 17.87 2.09
N MET A 47 10.85 17.11 1.28
CA MET A 47 10.47 17.50 -0.08
C MET A 47 9.13 18.23 -0.09
N GLU A 48 8.92 19.05 -1.12
CA GLU A 48 7.61 19.69 -1.35
C GLU A 48 6.54 18.67 -1.68
N GLY A 49 5.35 18.88 -1.14
CA GLY A 49 4.19 18.03 -1.37
C GLY A 49 3.20 18.14 -0.22
N ASN A 50 1.97 17.72 -0.43
CA ASN A 50 0.94 17.71 0.61
C ASN A 50 0.62 16.29 1.12
N GLY A 51 1.34 15.29 0.64
CA GLY A 51 1.15 13.92 1.08
C GLY A 51 2.37 13.04 0.82
N VAL A 52 2.24 11.78 1.20
CA VAL A 52 3.26 10.76 1.08
C VAL A 52 2.61 9.49 0.54
N GLY A 53 3.25 8.86 -0.44
CA GLY A 53 2.87 7.54 -0.93
C GLY A 53 3.95 6.52 -0.58
N VAL A 54 3.55 5.33 -0.18
CA VAL A 54 4.49 4.22 0.02
C VAL A 54 4.62 3.41 -1.27
N LEU A 55 5.85 3.11 -1.67
CA LEU A 55 6.10 2.29 -2.85
C LEU A 55 5.91 0.81 -2.52
N LEU A 56 5.43 0.05 -3.49
CA LEU A 56 5.07 -1.35 -3.31
C LEU A 56 6.03 -2.29 -4.06
N GLY A 57 5.80 -3.58 -3.91
CA GLY A 57 6.59 -4.60 -4.57
C GLY A 57 8.05 -4.60 -4.14
N ARG A 58 8.95 -4.67 -5.11
CA ARG A 58 10.40 -4.70 -4.86
C ARG A 58 11.01 -3.36 -4.48
N HIS A 59 10.21 -2.30 -4.51
CA HIS A 59 10.68 -0.97 -4.11
C HIS A 59 10.70 -0.77 -2.60
N SER A 60 9.86 -1.52 -1.87
CA SER A 60 9.86 -1.56 -0.41
C SER A 60 10.06 -3.00 0.04
N THR A 61 11.24 -3.31 0.57
CA THR A 61 11.62 -4.68 0.89
C THR A 61 12.12 -4.83 2.32
N THR A 62 12.02 -6.04 2.84
CA THR A 62 12.61 -6.41 4.12
C THR A 62 13.13 -7.83 4.04
N THR A 63 14.03 -8.18 4.96
CA THR A 63 14.53 -9.54 5.11
C THR A 63 14.21 -10.02 6.52
N ILE A 64 13.52 -11.15 6.63
CA ILE A 64 13.14 -11.76 7.90
C ILE A 64 13.64 -13.21 7.88
N ASN A 65 14.48 -13.55 8.84
CA ASN A 65 15.08 -14.89 8.93
C ASN A 65 15.74 -15.35 7.61
N GLY A 66 16.45 -14.43 6.95
CA GLY A 66 17.15 -14.71 5.69
C GLY A 66 16.28 -14.73 4.45
N LYS A 67 14.97 -14.59 4.60
CA LYS A 67 14.02 -14.56 3.48
C LYS A 67 13.62 -13.14 3.12
N LYS A 68 13.60 -12.83 1.83
CA LYS A 68 13.27 -11.50 1.32
C LYS A 68 11.79 -11.38 1.00
N TYR A 69 11.22 -10.23 1.34
CA TYR A 69 9.81 -9.88 1.12
C TYR A 69 9.70 -8.52 0.45
N GLY A 70 8.66 -8.35 -0.34
CA GLY A 70 8.23 -7.05 -0.85
C GLY A 70 6.89 -6.65 -0.28
N LEU A 71 6.56 -5.36 -0.33
CA LEU A 71 5.32 -4.84 0.22
C LEU A 71 4.18 -4.97 -0.79
N GLY A 72 3.06 -5.52 -0.33
CA GLY A 72 1.82 -5.54 -1.07
C GLY A 72 0.70 -4.90 -0.28
N ALA A 73 -0.35 -4.46 -0.97
CA ALA A 73 -1.54 -3.90 -0.34
C ALA A 73 -2.81 -4.46 -0.95
N ILE A 74 -3.82 -4.63 -0.12
CA ILE A 74 -5.20 -4.91 -0.57
C ILE A 74 -6.00 -3.64 -0.31
N ASP A 75 -6.53 -3.05 -1.37
CA ASP A 75 -7.32 -1.83 -1.30
C ASP A 75 -8.80 -2.16 -1.44
N PHE A 76 -9.55 -1.98 -0.37
CA PHE A 76 -11.00 -2.18 -0.34
C PHE A 76 -11.70 -0.86 -0.61
N ASP A 77 -12.51 -0.82 -1.65
CA ASP A 77 -12.98 0.42 -2.27
C ASP A 77 -14.38 0.87 -1.84
N GLY A 78 -14.92 0.28 -0.80
CA GLY A 78 -16.18 0.72 -0.23
C GLY A 78 -17.12 -0.41 0.17
N THR A 79 -18.41 -0.09 0.23
CA THR A 79 -19.45 -1.00 0.72
C THR A 79 -19.51 -2.30 -0.08
N ASP A 80 -19.52 -3.42 0.63
CA ASP A 80 -19.56 -4.78 0.06
C ASP A 80 -18.28 -5.20 -0.69
N SER A 81 -17.20 -4.46 -0.58
CA SER A 81 -15.90 -4.88 -1.14
C SER A 81 -15.35 -6.14 -0.47
N ASP A 82 -15.72 -6.38 0.78
CA ASP A 82 -15.44 -7.63 1.50
C ASP A 82 -16.11 -8.83 0.83
N LEU A 83 -17.33 -8.66 0.33
CA LEU A 83 -18.05 -9.69 -0.42
C LEU A 83 -17.40 -9.96 -1.77
N THR A 84 -16.94 -8.91 -2.45
CA THR A 84 -16.19 -9.06 -3.70
C THR A 84 -14.89 -9.85 -3.46
N PHE A 85 -14.20 -9.57 -2.36
CA PHE A 85 -13.00 -10.31 -1.96
C PHE A 85 -13.32 -11.78 -1.73
N GLU A 86 -14.36 -12.08 -0.93
CA GLU A 86 -14.77 -13.45 -0.64
C GLU A 86 -15.15 -14.23 -1.91
N HIS A 87 -15.83 -13.56 -2.84
CA HIS A 87 -16.21 -14.15 -4.11
C HIS A 87 -15.00 -14.60 -4.94
N HIS A 88 -13.98 -13.74 -5.05
CA HIS A 88 -12.80 -14.02 -5.86
C HIS A 88 -11.75 -14.87 -5.16
N VAL A 89 -11.61 -14.75 -3.86
CA VAL A 89 -10.53 -15.37 -3.09
C VAL A 89 -10.98 -16.64 -2.37
N GLY A 90 -12.26 -16.74 -2.01
CA GLY A 90 -12.84 -17.93 -1.43
C GLY A 90 -12.96 -17.95 0.09
N PHE A 91 -12.59 -16.86 0.77
CA PHE A 91 -12.79 -16.71 2.22
C PHE A 91 -13.03 -15.25 2.59
N ASP A 92 -13.65 -15.02 3.75
CA ASP A 92 -13.93 -13.68 4.27
C ASP A 92 -12.61 -12.97 4.62
N PRO A 93 -12.42 -11.70 4.19
CA PRO A 93 -11.22 -10.94 4.56
C PRO A 93 -11.02 -10.79 6.08
N ALA A 94 -12.06 -10.95 6.89
CA ALA A 94 -11.92 -10.98 8.35
C ALA A 94 -11.02 -12.13 8.85
N ALA A 95 -10.81 -13.16 8.03
CA ALA A 95 -9.90 -14.26 8.33
C ALA A 95 -8.43 -13.93 8.04
N LEU A 96 -8.15 -12.80 7.39
CA LEU A 96 -6.78 -12.35 7.15
C LEU A 96 -6.08 -12.01 8.46
N THR A 97 -4.78 -12.27 8.52
CA THR A 97 -3.95 -11.88 9.66
C THR A 97 -4.00 -10.36 9.86
N LYS A 98 -4.09 -9.93 11.11
CA LYS A 98 -4.07 -8.51 11.44
C LYS A 98 -2.77 -7.86 10.94
N THR A 99 -2.90 -6.68 10.37
CA THR A 99 -1.78 -5.95 9.76
C THR A 99 -2.03 -4.45 9.87
N VAL A 100 -1.06 -3.67 9.45
CA VAL A 100 -1.22 -2.23 9.33
C VAL A 100 -2.34 -1.95 8.33
N THR A 101 -3.34 -1.21 8.79
CA THR A 101 -4.52 -0.87 8.00
C THR A 101 -4.70 0.64 8.01
N VAL A 102 -4.78 1.22 6.82
CA VAL A 102 -4.99 2.66 6.64
C VAL A 102 -6.42 2.88 6.14
N THR A 103 -7.13 3.80 6.80
CA THR A 103 -8.49 4.17 6.39
C THR A 103 -8.53 5.62 5.97
N SER A 104 -9.38 5.93 4.99
CA SER A 104 -9.58 7.31 4.52
C SER A 104 -10.67 8.06 5.28
N GLY A 105 -11.30 7.40 6.26
CA GLY A 105 -12.47 7.93 6.94
C GLY A 105 -13.79 7.74 6.19
N LYS A 106 -13.75 7.26 4.96
CA LYS A 106 -14.94 6.87 4.20
C LYS A 106 -15.36 5.46 4.58
N LYS A 107 -16.67 5.21 4.61
CA LYS A 107 -17.23 3.93 5.01
C LYS A 107 -16.68 2.78 4.16
N ASP A 108 -16.22 1.72 4.83
CA ASP A 108 -15.76 0.48 4.21
C ASP A 108 -14.59 0.64 3.22
N ARG A 109 -13.86 1.76 3.31
CA ARG A 109 -12.64 1.98 2.53
C ARG A 109 -11.44 1.82 3.43
N LYS A 110 -10.54 0.91 3.04
CA LYS A 110 -9.30 0.65 3.78
C LYS A 110 -8.26 0.03 2.88
N GLN A 111 -6.99 0.20 3.25
CA GLN A 111 -5.88 -0.49 2.65
C GLN A 111 -5.18 -1.32 3.72
N MET A 112 -4.95 -2.60 3.44
CA MET A 112 -4.25 -3.52 4.32
C MET A 112 -2.90 -3.88 3.68
N PHE A 113 -1.82 -3.76 4.45
CA PHE A 113 -0.46 -3.95 3.96
C PHE A 113 0.13 -5.25 4.47
N TYR A 114 0.79 -5.99 3.57
CA TYR A 114 1.41 -7.28 3.89
C TYR A 114 2.80 -7.40 3.29
N TRP A 115 3.70 -8.05 4.02
CA TRP A 115 4.96 -8.53 3.47
C TRP A 115 4.70 -9.79 2.67
N ILE A 116 5.02 -9.75 1.38
CA ILE A 116 4.82 -10.85 0.44
C ILE A 116 6.18 -11.46 0.11
N PRO A 117 6.36 -12.78 0.28
CA PRO A 117 7.60 -13.43 -0.12
C PRO A 117 7.96 -13.10 -1.56
N GLU A 118 9.25 -12.83 -1.80
CA GLU A 118 9.73 -12.35 -3.10
C GLU A 118 9.33 -13.28 -4.26
N GLU A 119 9.34 -14.60 -4.03
CA GLU A 119 8.94 -15.57 -5.05
C GLU A 119 7.49 -15.44 -5.52
N TYR A 120 6.62 -14.82 -4.74
CA TYR A 120 5.21 -14.62 -5.09
C TYR A 120 4.93 -13.28 -5.75
N LEU A 121 5.86 -12.34 -5.74
CA LEU A 121 5.63 -11.01 -6.31
C LEU A 121 5.32 -11.03 -7.80
N ASP A 122 5.87 -12.00 -8.54
CA ASP A 122 5.62 -12.14 -9.97
C ASP A 122 4.47 -13.09 -10.29
N VAL A 123 4.01 -13.87 -9.31
CA VAL A 123 2.96 -14.87 -9.48
C VAL A 123 1.58 -14.30 -9.17
N LEU A 124 1.50 -13.44 -8.14
CA LEU A 124 0.24 -12.83 -7.75
C LEU A 124 -0.24 -11.84 -8.81
N LYS A 125 -1.48 -11.99 -9.22
CA LYS A 125 -2.10 -11.09 -10.20
C LYS A 125 -2.51 -9.80 -9.53
N LYS A 126 -1.75 -8.74 -9.80
CA LYS A 126 -2.15 -7.39 -9.41
C LYS A 126 -3.32 -6.93 -10.27
N GLY A 127 -4.15 -6.06 -9.73
CA GLY A 127 -5.26 -5.47 -10.48
C GLY A 127 -6.52 -5.34 -9.65
N GLU A 128 -7.54 -4.87 -10.32
CA GLU A 128 -8.84 -4.58 -9.74
C GLU A 128 -9.77 -5.77 -9.96
N TYR A 129 -10.42 -6.20 -8.87
CA TYR A 129 -11.38 -7.31 -8.89
C TYR A 129 -12.77 -6.78 -8.67
N LYS A 130 -13.70 -7.19 -9.52
CA LYS A 130 -15.05 -6.64 -9.60
C LYS A 130 -16.11 -7.70 -9.42
N HIS A 131 -17.26 -7.27 -8.87
CA HIS A 131 -18.49 -8.05 -8.86
C HIS A 131 -19.67 -7.08 -8.97
N GLU A 132 -20.66 -7.43 -9.78
CA GLU A 132 -21.83 -6.58 -9.99
C GLU A 132 -22.57 -6.31 -8.67
N GLY A 133 -22.89 -5.05 -8.41
CA GLY A 133 -23.61 -4.62 -7.22
C GLY A 133 -22.77 -4.39 -5.97
N TRP A 134 -21.48 -4.75 -5.99
CA TRP A 134 -20.57 -4.59 -4.87
C TRP A 134 -19.38 -3.70 -5.25
N ALA A 135 -18.82 -3.02 -4.26
CA ALA A 135 -17.59 -2.27 -4.49
C ALA A 135 -16.41 -3.20 -4.75
N ASN A 136 -15.41 -2.69 -5.45
CA ASN A 136 -14.24 -3.46 -5.85
C ASN A 136 -13.23 -3.61 -4.72
N PHE A 137 -12.34 -4.59 -4.85
CA PHE A 137 -11.05 -4.56 -4.18
C PHE A 137 -9.94 -4.61 -5.22
N GLU A 138 -8.76 -4.11 -4.84
CA GLU A 138 -7.60 -4.08 -5.72
C GLU A 138 -6.41 -4.70 -5.00
N LEU A 139 -5.69 -5.57 -5.69
CA LEU A 139 -4.41 -6.11 -5.22
C LEU A 139 -3.29 -5.28 -5.83
N ARG A 140 -2.57 -4.54 -4.99
CA ARG A 140 -1.50 -3.64 -5.39
C ARG A 140 -0.15 -4.22 -5.03
N ILE A 141 0.62 -4.56 -6.05
CA ILE A 141 1.99 -5.05 -5.95
C ILE A 141 2.75 -4.59 -7.20
N GLY A 142 4.08 -4.57 -7.13
CA GLY A 142 4.89 -4.16 -8.28
C GLY A 142 5.09 -2.65 -8.34
N ASP A 143 4.94 -2.06 -9.52
CA ASP A 143 5.21 -0.65 -9.77
C ASP A 143 4.04 0.25 -9.36
N HIS A 144 3.58 0.09 -8.14
CA HIS A 144 2.49 0.86 -7.56
C HIS A 144 2.96 1.61 -6.31
N TYR A 145 2.19 2.61 -5.92
CA TYR A 145 2.31 3.26 -4.63
C TYR A 145 0.94 3.37 -3.98
N SER A 146 0.92 3.41 -2.67
CA SER A 146 -0.30 3.62 -1.89
C SER A 146 -0.14 4.82 -0.97
N MET A 147 -1.25 5.50 -0.77
CA MET A 147 -1.27 6.73 0.03
C MET A 147 -2.18 6.61 1.23
#